data_6f1fc5efaac5e94cb5c1468598bbb2fc
#
_entry.id   6f1fc5efaac5e94cb5c1468598bbb2fc
#
_cell.length_a   1.000
_cell.length_b   1.000
_cell.length_c   1.000
_cell.angle_alpha   90.00
_cell.angle_beta   90.00
_cell.angle_gamma   90.00
#
_symmetry.space_group_name_H-M   'P 1'
#
loop_
_entity.id
_entity.type
_entity.pdbx_description
1 polymer ?
#
loop_
_entity_poly.entity_id
_entity_poly.type
_entity_poly.pdbx_seq_one_letter_code
_entity_poly.pdbx_strand_id
1 'polypeptide(L)'
;KRRRTSEAWSRVRAMREGAFRRRAERAALPSTDYEEKTLAKEHAEIGVFGGSGFYSLIENAREVWIETPYGMPSDKIALGEIAGRKVAFLPRHGKDHRFPPQVINYRANAWAMKELGVERIIGPTACGSLKASVKPGDMVVADQIVDRTTGRKDTFYDGPITTHVSFADPYCAQLRPIAIKALRDEGITTHEIGTIVVIQGPRFSTRAESKWFASLGWEVINMTNYPESYLARELEMCYVNISLITDYDVGLEEENGIEPVSHAAVMKIFASNNERVKNGIYRIIENTPKERTCACGSALAGAQG
;
A
#
# COMPACT_ATOMS: atom_id res chain seq x y z
N LYS A 1 -3.21 21.51 -18.66
CA LYS A 1 -2.57 21.05 -17.38
C LYS A 1 -2.31 19.52 -17.38
N ARG A 2 -3.21 18.66 -17.90
CA ARG A 2 -3.02 17.18 -17.96
C ARG A 2 -1.79 16.74 -18.80
N ARG A 3 -1.33 17.51 -19.79
CA ARG A 3 -0.16 17.14 -20.62
C ARG A 3 1.18 17.21 -19.86
N ARG A 4 1.37 18.16 -18.92
CA ARG A 4 2.65 18.31 -18.19
C ARG A 4 2.91 17.19 -17.17
N THR A 5 1.90 16.68 -16.51
CA THR A 5 2.04 15.57 -15.54
C THR A 5 2.34 14.25 -16.24
N SER A 6 1.74 14.01 -17.42
CA SER A 6 2.06 12.84 -18.24
C SER A 6 3.50 12.88 -18.78
N GLU A 7 4.03 14.08 -19.02
CA GLU A 7 5.41 14.29 -19.47
C GLU A 7 6.43 13.99 -18.36
N ALA A 8 6.18 14.39 -17.10
CA ALA A 8 7.05 14.06 -15.97
C ALA A 8 7.15 12.55 -15.76
N TRP A 9 6.03 11.86 -15.75
CA TRP A 9 5.97 10.40 -15.70
C TRP A 9 6.70 9.75 -16.89
N SER A 10 6.46 10.23 -18.10
CA SER A 10 7.11 9.72 -19.31
C SER A 10 8.62 9.90 -19.27
N ARG A 11 9.13 11.01 -18.71
CA ARG A 11 10.58 11.25 -18.55
C ARG A 11 11.21 10.30 -17.54
N VAL A 12 10.60 10.08 -16.38
CA VAL A 12 11.09 9.10 -15.38
C VAL A 12 11.12 7.70 -15.99
N ARG A 13 10.08 7.33 -16.72
CA ARG A 13 9.99 6.06 -17.45
C ARG A 13 11.11 5.95 -18.49
N ALA A 14 11.26 6.94 -19.37
CA ALA A 14 12.27 6.91 -20.45
C ALA A 14 13.71 6.85 -19.92
N MET A 15 14.02 7.56 -18.83
CA MET A 15 15.34 7.53 -18.20
C MET A 15 15.66 6.15 -17.62
N ARG A 16 14.69 5.50 -16.99
CA ARG A 16 14.86 4.17 -16.38
C ARG A 16 14.87 3.04 -17.39
N GLU A 17 14.01 3.09 -18.40
CA GLU A 17 14.02 2.14 -19.52
C GLU A 17 15.35 2.22 -20.32
N GLY A 18 15.88 3.43 -20.54
CA GLY A 18 17.18 3.61 -21.16
C GLY A 18 18.36 3.07 -20.33
N ALA A 19 18.28 3.15 -19.00
CA ALA A 19 19.27 2.54 -18.10
C ALA A 19 19.15 1.00 -18.07
N PHE A 20 17.93 0.48 -18.14
CA PHE A 20 17.62 -0.94 -18.16
C PHE A 20 18.11 -1.59 -19.48
N ARG A 21 17.83 -0.98 -20.64
CA ARG A 21 18.33 -1.47 -21.94
C ARG A 21 19.87 -1.58 -21.96
N ARG A 22 20.58 -0.56 -21.49
CA ARG A 22 22.06 -0.59 -21.40
C ARG A 22 22.60 -1.65 -20.45
N ARG A 23 21.83 -2.09 -19.45
CA ARG A 23 22.20 -3.17 -18.53
C ARG A 23 21.87 -4.55 -19.11
N ALA A 24 20.79 -4.69 -19.86
CA ALA A 24 20.39 -5.91 -20.55
C ALA A 24 21.34 -6.23 -21.73
N GLU A 25 21.79 -5.22 -22.47
CA GLU A 25 22.80 -5.37 -23.54
C GLU A 25 24.15 -5.90 -23.05
N ARG A 26 24.46 -5.77 -21.75
CA ARG A 26 25.69 -6.33 -21.14
C ARG A 26 25.56 -7.78 -20.64
N ALA A 27 24.33 -8.30 -20.57
CA ALA A 27 24.05 -9.68 -20.16
C ALA A 27 23.37 -10.41 -21.32
N ALA A 28 24.16 -10.83 -22.32
CA ALA A 28 23.66 -11.67 -23.41
C ALA A 28 23.26 -13.04 -22.85
N LEU A 29 21.97 -13.26 -22.65
CA LEU A 29 21.36 -14.57 -22.48
C LEU A 29 20.80 -15.04 -23.85
N PRO A 30 20.81 -16.35 -24.15
CA PRO A 30 20.41 -16.85 -25.47
C PRO A 30 18.94 -16.56 -25.77
N SER A 31 18.68 -16.15 -27.00
CA SER A 31 17.35 -15.92 -27.58
C SER A 31 16.50 -17.18 -27.48
N THR A 32 15.46 -17.13 -26.67
CA THR A 32 14.28 -17.99 -26.86
C THR A 32 13.20 -17.13 -27.51
N ASP A 33 12.67 -17.63 -28.63
CA ASP A 33 11.60 -17.00 -29.38
C ASP A 33 10.37 -16.78 -28.50
N TYR A 34 10.26 -15.58 -27.92
CA TYR A 34 8.99 -15.10 -27.38
C TYR A 34 8.22 -14.49 -28.54
N GLU A 35 7.19 -15.21 -29.01
CA GLU A 35 6.18 -14.67 -29.88
C GLU A 35 5.70 -13.32 -29.31
N GLU A 36 5.94 -12.24 -30.04
CA GLU A 36 5.26 -10.95 -29.89
C GLU A 36 3.76 -11.14 -30.19
N LYS A 37 3.04 -11.77 -29.27
CA LYS A 37 1.60 -11.61 -29.22
C LYS A 37 1.35 -10.18 -28.79
N THR A 38 0.70 -9.40 -29.63
CA THR A 38 0.05 -8.12 -29.33
C THR A 38 -0.90 -8.33 -28.14
N LEU A 39 -0.33 -8.32 -26.93
CA LEU A 39 -1.09 -8.37 -25.68
C LEU A 39 -1.90 -7.08 -25.61
N ALA A 40 -3.21 -7.18 -25.67
CA ALA A 40 -4.07 -6.10 -25.19
C ALA A 40 -3.49 -5.66 -23.85
N LYS A 41 -3.07 -4.39 -23.74
CA LYS A 41 -2.33 -3.88 -22.57
C LYS A 41 -3.19 -4.15 -21.35
N GLU A 42 -2.71 -5.03 -20.47
CA GLU A 42 -3.39 -5.36 -19.23
C GLU A 42 -3.73 -4.07 -18.48
N HIS A 43 -4.95 -3.96 -17.96
CA HIS A 43 -5.43 -2.74 -17.36
C HIS A 43 -6.25 -3.03 -16.10
N ALA A 44 -6.00 -2.27 -15.04
CA ALA A 44 -6.82 -2.23 -13.84
C ALA A 44 -7.06 -0.77 -13.41
N GLU A 45 -8.22 -0.51 -12.83
CA GLU A 45 -8.61 0.82 -12.35
C GLU A 45 -8.24 1.01 -10.88
N ILE A 46 -8.34 -0.07 -10.11
CA ILE A 46 -8.15 -0.09 -8.66
C ILE A 46 -7.10 -1.16 -8.31
N GLY A 47 -6.12 -0.79 -7.50
CA GLY A 47 -5.14 -1.68 -6.93
C GLY A 47 -5.41 -1.97 -5.46
N VAL A 48 -5.11 -3.21 -5.05
CA VAL A 48 -5.16 -3.60 -3.64
C VAL A 48 -3.83 -4.23 -3.26
N PHE A 49 -3.16 -3.71 -2.24
CA PHE A 49 -1.98 -4.34 -1.66
C PHE A 49 -2.37 -5.22 -0.48
N GLY A 50 -2.42 -6.54 -0.69
CA GLY A 50 -2.70 -7.49 0.37
C GLY A 50 -1.60 -7.52 1.45
N GLY A 51 -1.99 -7.46 2.72
CA GLY A 51 -1.12 -7.55 3.88
C GLY A 51 -1.01 -8.96 4.46
N SER A 52 -0.45 -9.06 5.68
CA SER A 52 -0.36 -10.32 6.42
C SER A 52 -1.74 -10.96 6.58
N GLY A 53 -1.85 -12.24 6.22
CA GLY A 53 -3.13 -12.98 6.28
C GLY A 53 -4.12 -12.67 5.13
N PHE A 54 -3.82 -11.73 4.24
CA PHE A 54 -4.68 -11.35 3.12
C PHE A 54 -3.92 -11.54 1.80
N TYR A 55 -3.89 -12.78 1.32
CA TYR A 55 -3.07 -13.21 0.18
C TYR A 55 -3.85 -13.43 -1.11
N SER A 56 -5.18 -13.39 -1.06
CA SER A 56 -6.06 -13.48 -2.23
C SER A 56 -7.30 -12.61 -2.03
N LEU A 57 -7.77 -11.99 -3.10
CA LEU A 57 -8.97 -11.15 -3.11
C LEU A 57 -9.92 -11.57 -4.23
N ILE A 58 -9.39 -11.94 -5.38
CA ILE A 58 -10.13 -12.12 -6.62
C ILE A 58 -10.19 -13.62 -6.92
N GLU A 59 -11.39 -14.16 -7.07
CA GLU A 59 -11.61 -15.54 -7.49
C GLU A 59 -11.33 -15.68 -8.99
N ASN A 60 -10.73 -16.82 -9.38
CA ASN A 60 -10.39 -17.11 -10.78
C ASN A 60 -9.56 -16.00 -11.45
N ALA A 61 -8.73 -15.31 -10.69
CA ALA A 61 -7.90 -14.23 -11.19
C ALA A 61 -6.85 -14.74 -12.19
N ARG A 62 -6.60 -13.94 -13.22
CA ARG A 62 -5.44 -14.11 -14.10
C ARG A 62 -4.21 -13.52 -13.41
N GLU A 63 -3.16 -14.30 -13.27
CA GLU A 63 -1.90 -13.86 -12.66
C GLU A 63 -0.90 -13.43 -13.73
N VAL A 64 -0.28 -12.24 -13.53
CA VAL A 64 0.71 -11.69 -14.45
C VAL A 64 1.95 -11.22 -13.69
N TRP A 65 3.13 -11.38 -14.28
CA TRP A 65 4.34 -10.71 -13.86
C TRP A 65 4.46 -9.37 -14.59
N ILE A 66 4.76 -8.31 -13.87
CA ILE A 66 5.09 -7.00 -14.43
C ILE A 66 6.55 -6.71 -14.08
N GLU A 67 7.41 -6.75 -15.08
CA GLU A 67 8.80 -6.35 -14.90
C GLU A 67 8.89 -4.83 -14.78
N THR A 68 9.68 -4.33 -13.84
CA THR A 68 9.80 -2.90 -13.59
C THR A 68 11.26 -2.43 -13.63
N PRO A 69 11.53 -1.13 -13.84
CA PRO A 69 12.88 -0.57 -13.74
C PRO A 69 13.53 -0.73 -12.35
N TYR A 70 12.73 -1.12 -11.35
CA TYR A 70 13.15 -1.33 -9.96
C TYR A 70 13.30 -2.81 -9.61
N GLY A 71 13.20 -3.69 -10.60
CA GLY A 71 13.19 -5.14 -10.43
C GLY A 71 11.77 -5.72 -10.34
N MET A 72 11.66 -6.94 -9.85
CA MET A 72 10.37 -7.62 -9.77
C MET A 72 9.56 -7.17 -8.57
N PRO A 73 8.22 -7.06 -8.69
CA PRO A 73 7.33 -6.89 -7.57
C PRO A 73 7.38 -8.12 -6.64
N SER A 74 6.75 -8.00 -5.48
CA SER A 74 6.78 -9.04 -4.45
C SER A 74 6.20 -10.37 -4.90
N ASP A 75 5.24 -10.35 -5.82
CA ASP A 75 4.63 -11.54 -6.44
C ASP A 75 3.99 -11.22 -7.78
N LYS A 76 3.40 -12.24 -8.43
CA LYS A 76 2.47 -12.04 -9.53
C LYS A 76 1.29 -11.17 -9.08
N ILE A 77 0.83 -10.33 -9.98
CA ILE A 77 -0.35 -9.51 -9.76
C ILE A 77 -1.57 -10.28 -10.28
N ALA A 78 -2.54 -10.49 -9.41
CA ALA A 78 -3.81 -11.10 -9.76
C ALA A 78 -4.74 -10.03 -10.35
N LEU A 79 -5.22 -10.26 -11.58
CA LEU A 79 -6.12 -9.38 -12.30
C LEU A 79 -7.50 -10.02 -12.41
N GLY A 80 -8.54 -9.23 -12.19
CA GLY A 80 -9.92 -9.69 -12.35
C GLY A 80 -10.91 -8.54 -12.15
N GLU A 81 -12.14 -8.90 -11.86
CA GLU A 81 -13.24 -7.95 -11.73
C GLU A 81 -13.95 -8.11 -10.41
N ILE A 82 -14.23 -6.99 -9.75
CA ILE A 82 -15.03 -6.92 -8.53
C ILE A 82 -16.06 -5.81 -8.74
N ALA A 83 -17.34 -6.12 -8.58
CA ALA A 83 -18.45 -5.18 -8.75
C ALA A 83 -18.39 -4.39 -10.09
N GLY A 84 -18.05 -5.05 -11.19
CA GLY A 84 -17.92 -4.44 -12.51
C GLY A 84 -16.70 -3.52 -12.68
N ARG A 85 -15.73 -3.57 -11.76
CA ARG A 85 -14.49 -2.77 -11.80
C ARG A 85 -13.28 -3.67 -12.02
N LYS A 86 -12.37 -3.26 -12.87
CA LYS A 86 -11.10 -3.97 -13.08
C LYS A 86 -10.16 -3.73 -11.92
N VAL A 87 -9.74 -4.80 -11.27
CA VAL A 87 -8.95 -4.77 -10.03
C VAL A 87 -7.65 -5.53 -10.21
N ALA A 88 -6.57 -4.96 -9.69
CA ALA A 88 -5.27 -5.59 -9.54
C ALA A 88 -4.99 -5.85 -8.06
N PHE A 89 -4.66 -7.08 -7.71
CA PHE A 89 -4.29 -7.46 -6.34
C PHE A 89 -2.85 -7.96 -6.29
N LEU A 90 -2.07 -7.43 -5.35
CA LEU A 90 -0.68 -7.85 -5.10
C LEU A 90 -0.46 -8.16 -3.62
N PRO A 91 -0.07 -9.39 -3.25
CA PRO A 91 0.35 -9.69 -1.89
C PRO A 91 1.71 -9.03 -1.61
N ARG A 92 1.72 -7.93 -0.79
CA ARG A 92 2.94 -7.10 -0.59
C ARG A 92 4.12 -7.86 -0.01
N HIS A 93 3.87 -8.91 0.76
CA HIS A 93 4.90 -9.79 1.34
C HIS A 93 5.25 -11.01 0.47
N GLY A 94 4.60 -11.16 -0.71
CA GLY A 94 4.55 -12.42 -1.46
C GLY A 94 3.57 -13.42 -0.84
N LYS A 95 3.08 -14.40 -1.63
CA LYS A 95 2.08 -15.39 -1.18
C LYS A 95 2.52 -16.16 0.08
N ASP A 96 3.81 -16.48 0.19
CA ASP A 96 4.37 -17.27 1.30
C ASP A 96 4.92 -16.38 2.42
N HIS A 97 4.56 -15.11 2.46
CA HIS A 97 5.10 -14.11 3.41
C HIS A 97 6.64 -14.09 3.44
N ARG A 98 7.26 -14.31 2.28
CA ARG A 98 8.73 -14.46 2.14
C ARG A 98 9.51 -13.15 2.28
N PHE A 99 8.85 -12.01 2.13
CA PHE A 99 9.50 -10.71 2.25
C PHE A 99 9.11 -10.04 3.57
N PRO A 100 10.01 -9.96 4.56
CA PRO A 100 9.78 -9.13 5.73
C PRO A 100 9.72 -7.64 5.35
N PRO A 101 9.11 -6.79 6.19
CA PRO A 101 8.75 -5.40 5.82
C PRO A 101 9.91 -4.57 5.24
N GLN A 102 11.12 -4.73 5.76
CA GLN A 102 12.27 -3.91 5.36
C GLN A 102 12.89 -4.31 4.02
N VAL A 103 12.54 -5.48 3.47
CA VAL A 103 13.08 -5.97 2.17
C VAL A 103 12.05 -6.03 1.06
N ILE A 104 10.80 -5.68 1.32
CA ILE A 104 9.77 -5.53 0.29
C ILE A 104 10.26 -4.54 -0.78
N ASN A 105 10.12 -4.90 -2.04
CA ASN A 105 10.42 -3.99 -3.14
C ASN A 105 9.23 -3.05 -3.41
N TYR A 106 9.03 -2.09 -2.50
CA TYR A 106 7.92 -1.15 -2.56
C TYR A 106 7.89 -0.34 -3.87
N ARG A 107 9.08 0.03 -4.42
CA ARG A 107 9.13 0.75 -5.69
C ARG A 107 8.62 -0.10 -6.85
N ALA A 108 9.04 -1.36 -6.92
CA ALA A 108 8.53 -2.28 -7.95
C ALA A 108 7.03 -2.52 -7.81
N ASN A 109 6.54 -2.71 -6.57
CA ASN A 109 5.12 -2.92 -6.30
C ASN A 109 4.27 -1.74 -6.77
N ALA A 110 4.62 -0.52 -6.35
CA ALA A 110 3.88 0.68 -6.74
C ALA A 110 3.97 0.98 -8.24
N TRP A 111 5.17 0.78 -8.82
CA TRP A 111 5.37 0.96 -10.26
C TRP A 111 4.54 -0.02 -11.10
N ALA A 112 4.52 -1.30 -10.73
CA ALA A 112 3.74 -2.30 -11.44
C ALA A 112 2.25 -1.99 -11.43
N MET A 113 1.70 -1.48 -10.31
CA MET A 113 0.32 -0.99 -10.27
C MET A 113 0.10 0.18 -11.25
N LYS A 114 1.04 1.12 -11.31
CA LYS A 114 0.96 2.26 -12.25
C LYS A 114 1.03 1.81 -13.71
N GLU A 115 1.86 0.84 -14.04
CA GLU A 115 1.96 0.27 -15.40
C GLU A 115 0.65 -0.38 -15.86
N LEU A 116 -0.08 -0.99 -14.93
CA LEU A 116 -1.42 -1.54 -15.18
C LEU A 116 -2.50 -0.45 -15.30
N GLY A 117 -2.16 0.82 -15.15
CA GLY A 117 -3.11 1.92 -15.24
C GLY A 117 -3.89 2.19 -13.96
N VAL A 118 -3.50 1.57 -12.83
CA VAL A 118 -4.14 1.79 -11.53
C VAL A 118 -4.07 3.27 -11.15
N GLU A 119 -5.22 3.82 -10.79
CA GLU A 119 -5.35 5.20 -10.33
C GLU A 119 -5.64 5.31 -8.83
N ARG A 120 -6.13 4.23 -8.22
CA ARG A 120 -6.57 4.20 -6.81
C ARG A 120 -6.08 2.95 -6.13
N ILE A 121 -5.49 3.11 -4.95
CA ILE A 121 -4.96 2.00 -4.15
C ILE A 121 -5.69 1.92 -2.82
N ILE A 122 -6.09 0.71 -2.46
CA ILE A 122 -6.57 0.33 -1.14
C ILE A 122 -5.46 -0.49 -0.48
N GLY A 123 -4.96 -0.03 0.66
CA GLY A 123 -3.88 -0.66 1.39
C GLY A 123 -4.34 -1.19 2.75
N PRO A 124 -4.95 -2.39 2.83
CA PRO A 124 -5.21 -3.02 4.12
C PRO A 124 -3.91 -3.40 4.83
N THR A 125 -3.87 -3.16 6.13
CA THR A 125 -2.73 -3.50 7.00
C THR A 125 -3.20 -4.07 8.33
N ALA A 126 -2.43 -5.02 8.89
CA ALA A 126 -2.54 -5.39 10.29
C ALA A 126 -1.76 -4.38 11.12
N CYS A 127 -2.33 -3.90 12.21
CA CYS A 127 -1.77 -2.85 13.04
C CYS A 127 -1.93 -3.16 14.53
N GLY A 128 -0.94 -2.78 15.33
CA GLY A 128 -1.07 -2.68 16.76
C GLY A 128 -1.72 -1.36 17.17
N SER A 129 -2.50 -1.38 18.25
CA SER A 129 -3.08 -0.18 18.85
C SER A 129 -2.14 0.44 19.89
N LEU A 130 -2.03 1.76 19.88
CA LEU A 130 -1.34 2.56 20.87
C LEU A 130 -2.32 3.24 21.84
N LYS A 131 -3.62 2.96 21.72
CA LYS A 131 -4.71 3.53 22.55
C LYS A 131 -5.68 2.46 23.01
N ALA A 132 -6.01 2.42 24.29
CA ALA A 132 -6.95 1.46 24.86
C ALA A 132 -8.37 1.55 24.25
N SER A 133 -8.76 2.72 23.74
CA SER A 133 -10.06 2.93 23.07
C SER A 133 -10.14 2.37 21.66
N VAL A 134 -9.01 2.06 21.04
CA VAL A 134 -8.92 1.49 19.67
C VAL A 134 -8.60 -0.01 19.83
N LYS A 135 -9.62 -0.86 19.72
CA LYS A 135 -9.58 -2.24 20.18
C LYS A 135 -9.25 -3.24 19.07
N PRO A 136 -8.65 -4.40 19.39
CA PRO A 136 -8.54 -5.51 18.43
C PRO A 136 -9.89 -5.86 17.81
N GLY A 137 -9.93 -5.95 16.48
CA GLY A 137 -11.13 -6.09 15.67
C GLY A 137 -11.74 -4.79 15.15
N ASP A 138 -11.34 -3.63 15.69
CA ASP A 138 -11.69 -2.33 15.12
C ASP A 138 -10.91 -2.06 13.84
N MET A 139 -11.41 -1.11 13.04
CA MET A 139 -10.70 -0.55 11.90
C MET A 139 -10.35 0.91 12.13
N VAL A 140 -9.17 1.32 11.70
CA VAL A 140 -8.78 2.73 11.60
C VAL A 140 -8.57 3.09 10.14
N VAL A 141 -9.26 4.10 9.64
CA VAL A 141 -8.99 4.71 8.34
C VAL A 141 -8.08 5.92 8.56
N ALA A 142 -6.79 5.67 8.44
CA ALA A 142 -5.78 6.65 8.81
C ALA A 142 -5.90 7.98 8.04
N ASP A 143 -5.54 9.06 8.70
CA ASP A 143 -5.43 10.40 8.11
C ASP A 143 -4.00 10.95 8.14
N GLN A 144 -3.15 10.44 9.04
CA GLN A 144 -1.76 10.86 9.17
C GLN A 144 -0.79 9.68 9.30
N ILE A 145 0.48 9.95 8.99
CA ILE A 145 1.57 8.97 9.04
C ILE A 145 2.84 9.59 9.60
N VAL A 146 3.56 8.81 10.41
CA VAL A 146 4.89 9.15 10.88
C VAL A 146 5.86 8.04 10.50
N ASP A 147 6.90 8.37 9.76
CA ASP A 147 7.95 7.43 9.38
C ASP A 147 9.02 7.31 10.46
N ARG A 148 9.24 6.08 10.94
CA ARG A 148 10.34 5.67 11.82
C ARG A 148 11.15 4.54 11.21
N THR A 149 11.12 4.41 9.87
CA THR A 149 11.92 3.44 9.13
C THR A 149 13.31 3.99 8.81
N THR A 150 14.21 3.13 8.37
CA THR A 150 15.57 3.52 7.98
C THR A 150 16.03 2.77 6.73
N GLY A 151 16.72 3.49 5.83
CA GLY A 151 17.39 2.90 4.66
C GLY A 151 16.49 2.28 3.61
N ARG A 152 15.19 2.54 3.65
CA ARG A 152 14.26 2.09 2.62
C ARG A 152 14.46 2.89 1.32
N LYS A 153 14.19 2.25 0.19
CA LYS A 153 14.13 2.92 -1.11
C LYS A 153 12.72 3.50 -1.25
N ASP A 154 12.58 4.75 -0.89
CA ASP A 154 11.30 5.42 -0.64
C ASP A 154 10.92 6.50 -1.66
N THR A 155 11.72 6.69 -2.71
CA THR A 155 11.41 7.65 -3.78
C THR A 155 11.75 7.11 -5.16
N PHE A 156 11.03 7.58 -6.18
CA PHE A 156 11.35 7.40 -7.59
C PHE A 156 12.29 8.49 -8.13
N TYR A 157 12.49 9.56 -7.38
CA TYR A 157 13.25 10.77 -7.78
C TYR A 157 14.60 10.82 -7.08
N ASP A 158 15.42 9.76 -7.23
CA ASP A 158 16.78 9.66 -6.69
C ASP A 158 17.85 10.29 -7.59
N GLY A 159 17.47 11.28 -8.42
CA GLY A 159 18.29 12.08 -9.34
C GLY A 159 18.05 11.71 -10.82
N PRO A 160 18.54 12.54 -11.76
CA PRO A 160 19.18 13.86 -11.58
C PRO A 160 18.20 15.02 -11.33
N ILE A 161 16.88 14.79 -11.43
CA ILE A 161 15.84 15.81 -11.20
C ILE A 161 15.34 15.66 -9.77
N THR A 162 15.48 16.70 -8.96
CA THR A 162 14.91 16.76 -7.62
C THR A 162 13.42 17.05 -7.70
N THR A 163 12.62 16.28 -6.96
CA THR A 163 11.17 16.43 -6.94
C THR A 163 10.67 16.42 -5.49
N HIS A 164 10.08 17.53 -5.05
CA HIS A 164 9.55 17.70 -3.70
C HIS A 164 8.03 17.58 -3.70
N VAL A 165 7.53 16.33 -3.58
CA VAL A 165 6.08 16.08 -3.57
C VAL A 165 5.50 16.45 -2.21
N SER A 166 4.42 17.24 -2.19
CA SER A 166 3.70 17.55 -0.96
C SER A 166 3.07 16.28 -0.36
N PHE A 167 3.32 16.06 0.94
CA PHE A 167 2.83 14.90 1.67
C PHE A 167 2.18 15.29 3.01
N ALA A 168 1.73 16.54 3.13
CA ALA A 168 1.01 17.03 4.32
C ALA A 168 -0.28 16.25 4.59
N ASP A 169 -0.99 15.88 3.51
CA ASP A 169 -2.20 15.04 3.54
C ASP A 169 -1.91 13.73 2.82
N PRO A 170 -1.38 12.71 3.51
CA PRO A 170 -0.84 11.50 2.88
C PRO A 170 -1.90 10.64 2.19
N TYR A 171 -3.15 10.69 2.66
CA TYR A 171 -4.24 9.84 2.19
C TYR A 171 -5.27 10.60 1.37
N CYS A 172 -5.92 9.90 0.44
CA CYS A 172 -6.87 10.49 -0.51
C CYS A 172 -8.13 10.97 0.18
N ALA A 173 -8.41 12.29 0.09
CA ALA A 173 -9.60 12.90 0.65
C ALA A 173 -10.92 12.36 0.05
N GLN A 174 -10.90 11.83 -1.18
CA GLN A 174 -12.06 11.21 -1.82
C GLN A 174 -12.28 9.76 -1.36
N LEU A 175 -11.20 8.96 -1.21
CA LEU A 175 -11.33 7.54 -0.86
C LEU A 175 -11.59 7.31 0.64
N ARG A 176 -11.05 8.14 1.52
CA ARG A 176 -11.20 7.95 2.97
C ARG A 176 -12.68 7.91 3.42
N PRO A 177 -13.55 8.89 3.10
CA PRO A 177 -14.95 8.82 3.50
C PRO A 177 -15.69 7.62 2.91
N ILE A 178 -15.34 7.17 1.70
CA ILE A 178 -15.91 5.97 1.09
C ILE A 178 -15.51 4.73 1.90
N ALA A 179 -14.24 4.62 2.28
CA ALA A 179 -13.75 3.51 3.08
C ALA A 179 -14.41 3.47 4.47
N ILE A 180 -14.50 4.61 5.15
CA ILE A 180 -15.16 4.73 6.44
C ILE A 180 -16.62 4.26 6.38
N LYS A 181 -17.37 4.76 5.39
CA LYS A 181 -18.76 4.36 5.20
C LYS A 181 -18.89 2.86 4.89
N ALA A 182 -18.09 2.34 3.97
CA ALA A 182 -18.13 0.94 3.56
C ALA A 182 -17.85 -0.02 4.72
N LEU A 183 -16.87 0.30 5.56
CA LEU A 183 -16.54 -0.52 6.73
C LEU A 183 -17.65 -0.47 7.80
N ARG A 184 -18.25 0.68 8.02
CA ARG A 184 -19.39 0.83 8.94
C ARG A 184 -20.65 0.10 8.45
N ASP A 185 -20.91 0.13 7.15
CA ASP A 185 -22.02 -0.61 6.54
C ASP A 185 -21.85 -2.14 6.71
N GLU A 186 -20.62 -2.65 6.88
CA GLU A 186 -20.33 -4.04 7.27
C GLU A 186 -20.40 -4.27 8.80
N GLY A 187 -20.86 -3.31 9.56
CA GLY A 187 -20.98 -3.39 11.03
C GLY A 187 -19.62 -3.42 11.74
N ILE A 188 -18.58 -2.86 11.12
CA ILE A 188 -17.24 -2.78 11.72
C ILE A 188 -17.11 -1.46 12.48
N THR A 189 -16.68 -1.53 13.75
CA THR A 189 -16.28 -0.34 14.49
C THR A 189 -15.13 0.33 13.76
N THR A 190 -15.36 1.56 13.27
CA THR A 190 -14.41 2.25 12.39
C THR A 190 -14.09 3.63 12.93
N HIS A 191 -12.81 3.85 13.24
CA HIS A 191 -12.25 5.14 13.63
C HIS A 191 -11.87 5.93 12.36
N GLU A 192 -12.39 7.16 12.27
CA GLU A 192 -12.23 7.99 11.06
C GLU A 192 -10.88 8.70 10.96
N ILE A 193 -10.19 8.84 12.08
CA ILE A 193 -8.89 9.50 12.19
C ILE A 193 -7.93 8.58 12.93
N GLY A 194 -6.66 8.69 12.60
CA GLY A 194 -5.60 8.00 13.32
C GLY A 194 -4.26 8.21 12.64
N THR A 195 -3.28 8.63 13.42
CA THR A 195 -1.89 8.70 13.00
C THR A 195 -1.24 7.33 13.08
N ILE A 196 -0.71 6.87 11.95
CA ILE A 196 0.07 5.63 11.90
C ILE A 196 1.55 5.94 12.10
N VAL A 197 2.18 5.36 13.11
CA VAL A 197 3.64 5.28 13.14
C VAL A 197 4.13 4.02 12.43
N VAL A 198 5.06 4.17 11.50
CA VAL A 198 5.63 3.04 10.75
C VAL A 198 7.03 2.76 11.24
N ILE A 199 7.22 1.59 11.86
CA ILE A 199 8.53 1.13 12.33
C ILE A 199 9.21 0.22 11.30
N GLN A 200 10.52 0.05 11.43
CA GLN A 200 11.32 -0.71 10.47
C GLN A 200 10.90 -2.19 10.36
N GLY A 201 10.54 -2.83 11.46
CA GLY A 201 10.39 -4.29 11.50
C GLY A 201 11.72 -5.04 11.21
N PRO A 202 11.72 -6.39 11.17
CA PRO A 202 10.58 -7.27 11.43
C PRO A 202 10.26 -7.43 12.93
N ARG A 203 11.12 -6.94 13.84
CA ARG A 203 10.83 -6.95 15.28
C ARG A 203 9.65 -6.02 15.61
N PHE A 204 8.88 -6.39 16.60
CA PHE A 204 7.92 -5.49 17.24
C PHE A 204 8.63 -4.42 18.06
N SER A 205 7.86 -3.42 18.52
CA SER A 205 8.35 -2.36 19.39
C SER A 205 8.87 -2.89 20.72
N THR A 206 9.77 -2.17 21.33
CA THR A 206 10.03 -2.31 22.78
C THR A 206 8.94 -1.55 23.56
N ARG A 207 8.72 -1.89 24.84
CA ARG A 207 7.80 -1.15 25.71
C ARG A 207 8.11 0.34 25.76
N ALA A 208 9.40 0.70 25.77
CA ALA A 208 9.82 2.10 25.78
C ALA A 208 9.44 2.83 24.48
N GLU A 209 9.63 2.19 23.33
CA GLU A 209 9.21 2.74 22.03
C GLU A 209 7.68 2.91 21.97
N SER A 210 6.92 1.89 22.38
CA SER A 210 5.47 1.92 22.37
C SER A 210 4.91 3.02 23.29
N LYS A 211 5.40 3.11 24.55
CA LYS A 211 5.04 4.19 25.48
C LYS A 211 5.39 5.57 24.94
N TRP A 212 6.53 5.71 24.27
CA TRP A 212 6.93 6.95 23.63
C TRP A 212 5.96 7.33 22.52
N PHE A 213 5.64 6.42 21.60
CA PHE A 213 4.69 6.67 20.52
C PHE A 213 3.30 7.03 21.03
N ALA A 214 2.80 6.28 22.01
CA ALA A 214 1.52 6.57 22.66
C ALA A 214 1.49 7.95 23.33
N SER A 215 2.60 8.37 23.96
CA SER A 215 2.71 9.70 24.62
C SER A 215 2.65 10.87 23.64
N LEU A 216 2.94 10.64 22.34
CA LEU A 216 2.79 11.62 21.27
C LEU A 216 1.36 11.70 20.71
N GLY A 217 0.46 10.87 21.23
CA GLY A 217 -0.95 10.87 20.83
C GLY A 217 -1.25 10.05 19.58
N TRP A 218 -0.28 9.28 19.05
CA TRP A 218 -0.50 8.44 17.88
C TRP A 218 -1.36 7.23 18.20
N GLU A 219 -2.18 6.79 17.22
CA GLU A 219 -3.21 5.79 17.45
C GLU A 219 -2.77 4.37 17.14
N VAL A 220 -2.01 4.18 16.06
CA VAL A 220 -1.71 2.84 15.54
C VAL A 220 -0.27 2.72 15.05
N ILE A 221 0.23 1.49 15.07
CA ILE A 221 1.59 1.14 14.64
C ILE A 221 1.56 0.03 13.62
N ASN A 222 2.38 0.17 12.58
CA ASN A 222 2.61 -0.90 11.60
C ASN A 222 4.05 -0.87 11.03
N MET A 223 4.31 -1.65 9.98
CA MET A 223 5.64 -1.78 9.41
C MET A 223 5.71 -1.51 7.90
N THR A 224 4.58 -1.25 7.21
CA THR A 224 4.54 -1.28 5.73
C THR A 224 3.91 -0.07 5.08
N ASN A 225 3.15 0.76 5.80
CA ASN A 225 2.43 1.87 5.21
C ASN A 225 3.36 2.95 4.62
N TYR A 226 4.57 3.10 5.18
CA TYR A 226 5.67 3.81 4.56
C TYR A 226 6.73 2.83 4.06
N PRO A 227 7.25 2.95 2.83
CA PRO A 227 7.01 4.05 1.87
C PRO A 227 5.86 3.81 0.90
N GLU A 228 4.99 2.79 1.11
CA GLU A 228 3.94 2.39 0.16
C GLU A 228 3.02 3.57 -0.20
N SER A 229 2.52 4.30 0.79
CA SER A 229 1.63 5.45 0.57
C SER A 229 2.36 6.64 -0.09
N TYR A 230 3.62 6.88 0.25
CA TYR A 230 4.42 7.95 -0.33
C TYR A 230 4.75 7.66 -1.80
N LEU A 231 5.16 6.44 -2.12
CA LEU A 231 5.43 6.02 -3.51
C LEU A 231 4.15 6.09 -4.37
N ALA A 232 2.99 5.76 -3.82
CA ALA A 232 1.72 5.96 -4.50
C ALA A 232 1.46 7.44 -4.81
N ARG A 233 1.79 8.36 -3.89
CA ARG A 233 1.68 9.81 -4.08
C ARG A 233 2.62 10.31 -5.19
N GLU A 234 3.86 9.86 -5.23
CA GLU A 234 4.81 10.20 -6.29
C GLU A 234 4.37 9.72 -7.69
N LEU A 235 3.56 8.66 -7.75
CA LEU A 235 2.96 8.16 -8.98
C LEU A 235 1.58 8.74 -9.28
N GLU A 236 1.15 9.77 -8.54
CA GLU A 236 -0.16 10.42 -8.70
C GLU A 236 -1.34 9.44 -8.58
N MET A 237 -1.18 8.39 -7.77
CA MET A 237 -2.24 7.47 -7.40
C MET A 237 -2.90 7.90 -6.09
N CYS A 238 -4.23 7.76 -6.02
CA CYS A 238 -4.92 7.85 -4.74
C CYS A 238 -4.51 6.68 -3.85
N TYR A 239 -4.38 6.93 -2.55
CA TYR A 239 -4.10 5.87 -1.58
C TYR A 239 -5.02 6.04 -0.36
N VAL A 240 -5.65 4.96 0.08
CA VAL A 240 -6.34 4.87 1.36
C VAL A 240 -5.79 3.68 2.13
N ASN A 241 -5.43 3.93 3.40
CA ASN A 241 -5.10 2.85 4.32
C ASN A 241 -6.35 2.47 5.11
N ILE A 242 -6.54 1.15 5.30
CA ILE A 242 -7.49 0.58 6.25
C ILE A 242 -6.72 -0.35 7.19
N SER A 243 -6.57 0.06 8.43
CA SER A 243 -5.81 -0.65 9.45
C SER A 243 -6.73 -1.53 10.28
N LEU A 244 -6.62 -2.85 10.14
CA LEU A 244 -7.25 -3.79 11.08
C LEU A 244 -6.39 -3.83 12.35
N ILE A 245 -6.99 -3.51 13.48
CA ILE A 245 -6.34 -3.63 14.77
C ILE A 245 -6.30 -5.11 15.17
N THR A 246 -5.11 -5.65 15.30
CA THR A 246 -4.88 -7.06 15.62
C THR A 246 -4.47 -7.29 17.07
N ASP A 247 -3.92 -6.26 17.71
CA ASP A 247 -3.37 -6.33 19.07
C ASP A 247 -3.27 -4.93 19.68
N TYR A 248 -3.01 -4.88 20.97
CA TYR A 248 -2.51 -3.68 21.63
C TYR A 248 -1.00 -3.79 21.68
N ASP A 249 -0.27 -3.02 20.94
CA ASP A 249 1.20 -3.06 20.98
C ASP A 249 1.74 -3.31 22.43
N VAL A 250 2.99 -3.26 22.70
CA VAL A 250 3.59 -3.63 24.01
C VAL A 250 3.55 -2.52 25.07
N GLY A 251 2.74 -1.48 24.93
CA GLY A 251 2.74 -0.32 25.86
C GLY A 251 1.55 -0.21 26.81
N LEU A 252 0.47 -0.97 26.55
CA LEU A 252 -0.81 -0.85 27.26
C LEU A 252 -1.07 -1.99 28.26
N GLU A 253 -0.11 -2.86 28.50
CA GLU A 253 -0.25 -4.09 29.31
C GLU A 253 -0.57 -3.78 30.78
N GLU A 254 0.06 -2.75 31.34
CA GLU A 254 -0.06 -2.37 32.75
C GLU A 254 -1.47 -1.88 33.10
N GLU A 255 -2.21 -1.36 32.13
CA GLU A 255 -3.54 -0.78 32.37
C GLU A 255 -4.67 -1.80 32.28
N ASN A 256 -4.49 -2.94 31.57
CA ASN A 256 -5.61 -3.81 31.19
C ASN A 256 -5.33 -5.32 31.27
N GLY A 257 -4.20 -5.77 31.81
CA GLY A 257 -3.84 -7.20 31.86
C GLY A 257 -3.65 -7.80 30.44
N ILE A 258 -3.23 -6.98 29.50
CA ILE A 258 -3.06 -7.36 28.09
C ILE A 258 -1.71 -8.07 27.92
N GLU A 259 -1.71 -9.22 27.23
CA GLU A 259 -0.48 -9.92 26.89
C GLU A 259 0.31 -9.18 25.78
N PRO A 260 1.66 -9.24 25.80
CA PRO A 260 2.48 -8.68 24.73
C PRO A 260 2.10 -9.25 23.36
N VAL A 261 2.17 -8.39 22.31
CA VAL A 261 1.91 -8.79 20.95
C VAL A 261 2.76 -9.99 20.52
N SER A 262 2.13 -10.95 19.84
CA SER A 262 2.82 -12.07 19.21
C SER A 262 2.30 -12.27 17.79
N HIS A 263 3.15 -12.79 16.90
CA HIS A 263 2.73 -13.09 15.52
C HIS A 263 1.51 -14.03 15.48
N ALA A 264 1.44 -15.01 16.37
CA ALA A 264 0.31 -15.94 16.45
C ALA A 264 -1.00 -15.23 16.82
N ALA A 265 -0.97 -14.30 17.78
CA ALA A 265 -2.14 -13.52 18.17
C ALA A 265 -2.62 -12.63 17.01
N VAL A 266 -1.71 -11.95 16.33
CA VAL A 266 -1.98 -11.14 15.13
C VAL A 266 -2.70 -11.99 14.07
N MET A 267 -2.15 -13.15 13.73
CA MET A 267 -2.74 -14.04 12.72
C MET A 267 -4.12 -14.56 13.10
N LYS A 268 -4.35 -14.85 14.38
CA LYS A 268 -5.65 -15.29 14.89
C LYS A 268 -6.74 -14.23 14.71
N ILE A 269 -6.46 -12.99 15.12
CA ILE A 269 -7.40 -11.86 14.96
C ILE A 269 -7.63 -11.57 13.48
N PHE A 270 -6.57 -11.61 12.67
CA PHE A 270 -6.72 -11.41 11.23
C PHE A 270 -7.61 -12.46 10.59
N ALA A 271 -7.38 -13.74 10.88
CA ALA A 271 -8.18 -14.83 10.36
C ALA A 271 -9.67 -14.71 10.73
N SER A 272 -9.97 -14.31 11.98
CA SER A 272 -11.36 -14.11 12.44
C SER A 272 -12.07 -12.90 11.81
N ASN A 273 -11.33 -11.96 11.21
CA ASN A 273 -11.87 -10.76 10.58
C ASN A 273 -11.71 -10.74 9.05
N ASN A 274 -11.07 -11.76 8.46
CA ASN A 274 -10.70 -11.77 7.04
C ASN A 274 -11.90 -11.53 6.11
N GLU A 275 -13.02 -12.22 6.33
CA GLU A 275 -14.22 -12.06 5.51
C GLU A 275 -14.82 -10.66 5.65
N ARG A 276 -14.85 -10.09 6.85
CA ARG A 276 -15.36 -8.73 7.07
C ARG A 276 -14.49 -7.69 6.36
N VAL A 277 -13.16 -7.86 6.45
CA VAL A 277 -12.19 -7.01 5.72
C VAL A 277 -12.40 -7.13 4.21
N LYS A 278 -12.55 -8.34 3.71
CA LYS A 278 -12.80 -8.64 2.29
C LYS A 278 -14.08 -7.96 1.80
N ASN A 279 -15.18 -8.12 2.53
CA ASN A 279 -16.46 -7.49 2.21
C ASN A 279 -16.36 -5.96 2.24
N GLY A 280 -15.68 -5.41 3.25
CA GLY A 280 -15.41 -3.97 3.33
C GLY A 280 -14.65 -3.45 2.10
N ILE A 281 -13.61 -4.18 1.66
CA ILE A 281 -12.85 -3.84 0.44
C ILE A 281 -13.75 -3.93 -0.80
N TYR A 282 -14.60 -4.94 -0.91
CA TYR A 282 -15.53 -5.06 -2.03
C TYR A 282 -16.48 -3.86 -2.10
N ARG A 283 -17.04 -3.44 -0.96
CA ARG A 283 -17.87 -2.23 -0.89
C ARG A 283 -17.11 -0.95 -1.19
N ILE A 284 -15.85 -0.85 -0.77
CA ILE A 284 -15.00 0.31 -1.14
C ILE A 284 -14.83 0.36 -2.66
N ILE A 285 -14.53 -0.78 -3.29
CA ILE A 285 -14.36 -0.87 -4.74
C ILE A 285 -15.67 -0.49 -5.46
N GLU A 286 -16.79 -1.07 -5.06
CA GLU A 286 -18.13 -0.82 -5.61
C GLU A 286 -18.51 0.67 -5.54
N ASN A 287 -18.29 1.30 -4.38
CA ASN A 287 -18.68 2.68 -4.14
C ASN A 287 -17.63 3.71 -4.60
N THR A 288 -16.48 3.27 -5.11
CA THR A 288 -15.46 4.17 -5.63
C THR A 288 -15.93 4.81 -6.95
N PRO A 289 -16.08 6.14 -7.04
CA PRO A 289 -16.59 6.79 -8.25
C PRO A 289 -15.61 6.62 -9.41
N LYS A 290 -16.13 6.62 -10.65
CA LYS A 290 -15.28 6.54 -11.86
C LYS A 290 -14.38 7.77 -11.99
N GLU A 291 -14.91 8.96 -11.67
CA GLU A 291 -14.15 10.20 -11.76
C GLU A 291 -13.35 10.48 -10.49
N ARG A 292 -12.13 10.98 -10.66
CA ARG A 292 -11.31 11.51 -9.57
C ARG A 292 -11.54 13.01 -9.43
N THR A 293 -12.03 13.42 -8.26
CA THR A 293 -12.23 14.83 -7.89
C THR A 293 -11.18 15.33 -6.91
N CYS A 294 -10.32 14.44 -6.39
CA CYS A 294 -9.23 14.76 -5.47
C CYS A 294 -7.98 15.28 -6.20
N ALA A 295 -7.10 15.93 -5.45
CA ALA A 295 -5.84 16.46 -5.97
C ALA A 295 -4.74 15.39 -6.21
N CYS A 296 -4.98 14.12 -5.89
CA CYS A 296 -3.94 13.07 -6.00
C CYS A 296 -3.37 12.93 -7.42
N GLY A 297 -4.19 13.10 -8.46
CA GLY A 297 -3.75 13.01 -9.86
C GLY A 297 -2.98 14.20 -10.39
N SER A 298 -2.66 15.17 -9.55
CA SER A 298 -1.84 16.34 -9.85
C SER A 298 -0.80 16.63 -8.77
N ALA A 299 -0.42 15.59 -8.01
CA ALA A 299 0.54 15.74 -6.90
C ALA A 299 1.92 16.22 -7.34
N LEU A 300 2.30 16.00 -8.59
CA LEU A 300 3.58 16.44 -9.17
C LEU A 300 3.52 17.86 -9.75
N ALA A 301 2.35 18.50 -9.77
CA ALA A 301 2.22 19.85 -10.31
C ALA A 301 2.97 20.87 -9.44
N GLY A 302 4.07 21.42 -9.97
CA GLY A 302 4.94 22.34 -9.25
C GLY A 302 5.92 21.70 -8.25
N ALA A 303 6.04 20.37 -8.26
CA ALA A 303 6.92 19.64 -7.34
C ALA A 303 8.39 19.57 -7.82
N GLN A 304 8.66 19.88 -9.10
CA GLN A 304 10.01 19.85 -9.67
C GLN A 304 10.63 21.25 -9.60
N GLY A 305 11.87 21.31 -9.11
CA GLY A 305 12.73 22.49 -9.08
C GLY A 305 13.75 22.50 -10.20
#